data_f5bf058f3b2cf02a9640e1ff6940a47d
#
_entry.id   f5bf058f3b2cf02a9640e1ff6940a47d
#
_cell.length_a   1.000
_cell.length_b   1.000
_cell.length_c   1.000
_cell.angle_alpha   90.00
_cell.angle_beta   90.00
_cell.angle_gamma   90.00
#
_symmetry.space_group_name_H-M   'P 1'
#
loop_
_entity.id
_entity.type
_entity.pdbx_description
1 polymer ?
#
loop_
_entity_poly.entity_id
_entity_poly.type
_entity_poly.pdbx_seq_one_letter_code
_entity_poly.pdbx_strand_id
1 'polypeptide(L)'
;ELYNFCLVHPVLFHFTRPQWNRLNEIFSRMLSEVAMEGNDDLQAVVKRYAFLVMRISMIQTRIRQFEATDLSPEIYCTDADFERSLQIVLCCYEHSRLLHSSMPSPSVRPLKNPDTIRNFVQELPNHFMTDKTIQVGAKHDFNIRKVTRLQNHLT
;
A
#
# COMPACT_ATOMS: atom_id res chain seq x y z
N GLU A 1 2.35 -12.92 28.78
CA GLU A 1 3.77 -13.38 28.90
C GLU A 1 4.60 -12.93 27.68
N LEU A 2 4.25 -13.30 26.44
CA LEU A 2 4.97 -12.90 25.22
C LEU A 2 5.13 -11.37 25.08
N TYR A 3 4.09 -10.60 25.38
CA TYR A 3 4.13 -9.15 25.31
C TYR A 3 5.20 -8.56 26.24
N ASN A 4 5.23 -9.02 27.49
CA ASN A 4 6.24 -8.57 28.47
C ASN A 4 7.65 -8.99 28.05
N PHE A 5 7.80 -10.19 27.49
CA PHE A 5 9.07 -10.66 26.95
C PHE A 5 9.56 -9.75 25.83
N CYS A 6 8.68 -9.34 24.91
CA CYS A 6 9.04 -8.45 23.83
C CYS A 6 9.42 -7.04 24.29
N LEU A 7 8.79 -6.54 25.37
CA LEU A 7 9.12 -5.22 25.94
C LEU A 7 10.47 -5.21 26.64
N VAL A 8 10.77 -6.26 27.39
CA VAL A 8 11.99 -6.34 28.21
C VAL A 8 13.22 -6.69 27.37
N HIS A 9 13.02 -7.46 26.29
CA HIS A 9 14.10 -7.94 25.44
C HIS A 9 13.90 -7.45 23.99
N PRO A 10 14.24 -6.18 23.68
CA PRO A 10 14.23 -5.71 22.30
C PRO A 10 15.27 -6.47 21.48
N VAL A 11 14.92 -6.79 20.24
CA VAL A 11 15.80 -7.56 19.34
C VAL A 11 15.94 -6.88 17.98
N LEU A 12 17.07 -7.11 17.34
CA LEU A 12 17.31 -6.74 15.96
C LEU A 12 17.03 -7.96 15.08
N PHE A 13 16.05 -7.81 14.16
CA PHE A 13 15.64 -8.88 13.25
C PHE A 13 16.34 -8.78 11.90
N HIS A 14 16.77 -9.90 11.38
CA HIS A 14 17.46 -9.98 10.08
C HIS A 14 16.86 -11.04 9.17
N PHE A 15 16.73 -10.68 7.90
CA PHE A 15 16.64 -11.65 6.81
C PHE A 15 18.04 -12.03 6.32
N THR A 16 18.18 -13.27 5.90
CA THR A 16 19.39 -13.72 5.17
C THR A 16 19.41 -13.11 3.75
N ARG A 17 20.59 -13.03 3.16
CA ARG A 17 20.73 -12.49 1.79
C ARG A 17 19.91 -13.28 0.76
N PRO A 18 19.85 -14.62 0.77
CA PRO A 18 18.98 -15.38 -0.10
C PRO A 18 17.50 -15.04 0.06
N GLN A 19 17.00 -14.87 1.31
CA GLN A 19 15.62 -14.50 1.58
C GLN A 19 15.28 -13.11 1.01
N TRP A 20 16.16 -12.13 1.17
CA TRP A 20 16.03 -10.82 0.55
C TRP A 20 15.96 -10.89 -0.97
N ASN A 21 16.85 -11.63 -1.59
CA ASN A 21 16.88 -11.79 -3.04
C ASN A 21 15.57 -12.41 -3.55
N ARG A 22 15.10 -13.47 -2.88
CA ARG A 22 13.85 -14.15 -3.24
C ARG A 22 12.63 -13.25 -3.05
N LEU A 23 12.56 -12.49 -1.95
CA LEU A 23 11.51 -11.51 -1.72
C LEU A 23 11.45 -10.48 -2.86
N ASN A 24 12.60 -9.88 -3.17
CA ASN A 24 12.70 -8.88 -4.22
C ASN A 24 12.33 -9.44 -5.61
N GLU A 25 12.79 -10.64 -5.95
CA GLU A 25 12.48 -11.29 -7.22
C GLU A 25 10.97 -11.48 -7.40
N ILE A 26 10.29 -12.05 -6.39
CA ILE A 26 8.85 -12.34 -6.43
C ILE A 26 8.07 -11.04 -6.56
N PHE A 27 8.29 -10.06 -5.68
CA PHE A 27 7.51 -8.85 -5.64
C PHE A 27 7.82 -7.88 -6.78
N SER A 28 9.05 -7.85 -7.31
CA SER A 28 9.38 -7.09 -8.51
C SER A 28 8.65 -7.64 -9.74
N ARG A 29 8.59 -8.97 -9.89
CA ARG A 29 7.83 -9.61 -10.96
C ARG A 29 6.34 -9.27 -10.85
N MET A 30 5.75 -9.44 -9.67
CA MET A 30 4.34 -9.10 -9.43
C MET A 30 4.04 -7.63 -9.73
N LEU A 31 4.92 -6.71 -9.33
CA LEU A 31 4.77 -5.28 -9.63
C LEU A 31 4.82 -5.00 -11.13
N SER A 32 5.73 -5.67 -11.86
CA SER A 32 5.83 -5.52 -13.32
C SER A 32 4.58 -6.03 -14.02
N GLU A 33 4.03 -7.18 -13.60
CA GLU A 33 2.80 -7.75 -14.14
C GLU A 33 1.61 -6.78 -13.95
N VAL A 34 1.42 -6.29 -12.72
CA VAL A 34 0.32 -5.37 -12.39
C VAL A 34 0.50 -3.99 -13.06
N ALA A 35 1.74 -3.53 -13.25
CA ALA A 35 2.03 -2.30 -13.98
C ALA A 35 1.64 -2.41 -15.46
N MET A 36 1.86 -3.56 -16.09
CA MET A 36 1.43 -3.82 -17.46
C MET A 36 -0.11 -3.82 -17.60
N GLU A 37 -0.83 -4.21 -16.55
CA GLU A 37 -2.29 -4.16 -16.50
C GLU A 37 -2.83 -2.72 -16.29
N GLY A 38 -1.95 -1.75 -15.99
CA GLY A 38 -2.32 -0.35 -15.74
C GLY A 38 -3.15 -0.15 -14.46
N ASN A 39 -2.98 -1.01 -13.46
CA ASN A 39 -3.79 -1.03 -12.25
C ASN A 39 -3.01 -0.49 -11.04
N ASP A 40 -3.15 0.81 -10.78
CA ASP A 40 -2.44 1.49 -9.68
C ASP A 40 -2.86 0.99 -8.30
N ASP A 41 -4.13 0.63 -8.11
CA ASP A 41 -4.64 0.12 -6.84
C ASP A 41 -3.99 -1.23 -6.49
N LEU A 42 -3.89 -2.14 -7.46
CA LEU A 42 -3.20 -3.41 -7.26
C LEU A 42 -1.69 -3.24 -7.06
N GLN A 43 -1.04 -2.27 -7.69
CA GLN A 43 0.36 -1.96 -7.41
C GLN A 43 0.58 -1.56 -5.95
N ALA A 44 -0.32 -0.71 -5.40
CA ALA A 44 -0.27 -0.33 -3.99
C ALA A 44 -0.47 -1.54 -3.07
N VAL A 45 -1.34 -2.47 -3.44
CA VAL A 45 -1.56 -3.74 -2.72
C VAL A 45 -0.29 -4.60 -2.72
N VAL A 46 0.34 -4.82 -3.88
CA VAL A 46 1.58 -5.61 -3.98
C VAL A 46 2.69 -5.05 -3.08
N LYS A 47 2.90 -3.74 -3.10
CA LYS A 47 3.90 -3.08 -2.24
C LYS A 47 3.63 -3.34 -0.74
N ARG A 48 2.36 -3.25 -0.32
CA ARG A 48 1.97 -3.53 1.07
C ARG A 48 2.20 -4.99 1.45
N TYR A 49 1.97 -5.92 0.55
CA TYR A 49 2.16 -7.35 0.81
C TYR A 49 3.63 -7.73 0.96
N ALA A 50 4.55 -7.07 0.26
CA ALA A 50 5.99 -7.26 0.51
C ALA A 50 6.37 -6.93 1.97
N PHE A 51 5.86 -5.81 2.50
CA PHE A 51 6.06 -5.48 3.92
C PHE A 51 5.34 -6.45 4.87
N LEU A 52 4.21 -7.02 4.46
CA LEU A 52 3.47 -7.97 5.28
C LEU A 52 4.25 -9.28 5.46
N VAL A 53 4.96 -9.76 4.43
CA VAL A 53 5.87 -10.91 4.58
C VAL A 53 6.90 -10.66 5.68
N MET A 54 7.54 -9.48 5.67
CA MET A 54 8.52 -9.14 6.69
C MET A 54 7.90 -9.15 8.10
N ARG A 55 6.74 -8.54 8.28
CA ARG A 55 6.06 -8.45 9.58
C ARG A 55 5.65 -9.82 10.11
N ILE A 56 5.09 -10.69 9.25
CA ILE A 56 4.69 -12.04 9.67
C ILE A 56 5.93 -12.87 10.01
N SER A 57 7.00 -12.77 9.22
CA SER A 57 8.27 -13.44 9.52
C SER A 57 8.86 -12.98 10.85
N MET A 58 8.85 -11.69 11.13
CA MET A 58 9.30 -11.15 12.42
C MET A 58 8.49 -11.72 13.60
N ILE A 59 7.17 -11.78 13.46
CA ILE A 59 6.28 -12.32 14.50
C ILE A 59 6.57 -13.81 14.74
N GLN A 60 6.66 -14.62 13.69
CA GLN A 60 6.93 -16.06 13.81
C GLN A 60 8.29 -16.33 14.44
N THR A 61 9.32 -15.63 13.97
CA THR A 61 10.67 -15.76 14.54
C THR A 61 10.69 -15.34 16.01
N ARG A 62 9.94 -14.28 16.36
CA ARG A 62 9.88 -13.81 17.76
C ARG A 62 9.15 -14.78 18.68
N ILE A 63 8.07 -15.40 18.20
CA ILE A 63 7.36 -16.46 18.94
C ILE A 63 8.29 -17.64 19.18
N ARG A 64 9.02 -18.09 18.18
CA ARG A 64 10.00 -19.17 18.30
C ARG A 64 11.10 -18.85 19.31
N GLN A 65 11.61 -17.64 19.31
CA GLN A 65 12.61 -17.18 20.27
C GLN A 65 12.06 -17.22 21.69
N PHE A 66 10.81 -16.79 21.89
CA PHE A 66 10.14 -16.86 23.18
C PHE A 66 9.97 -18.32 23.66
N GLU A 67 9.51 -19.22 22.79
CA GLU A 67 9.35 -20.63 23.09
C GLU A 67 10.68 -21.32 23.44
N ALA A 68 11.76 -20.92 22.75
CA ALA A 68 13.12 -21.42 23.02
C ALA A 68 13.78 -20.78 24.23
N THR A 69 13.15 -19.78 24.86
CA THR A 69 13.73 -18.98 25.96
C THR A 69 15.09 -18.35 25.57
N ASP A 70 15.24 -18.02 24.29
CA ASP A 70 16.45 -17.41 23.73
C ASP A 70 16.44 -15.89 23.97
N LEU A 71 17.47 -15.38 24.61
CA LEU A 71 17.62 -13.96 24.96
C LEU A 71 18.60 -13.22 24.02
N SER A 72 18.94 -13.83 22.89
CA SER A 72 19.86 -13.22 21.91
C SER A 72 19.31 -11.86 21.43
N PRO A 73 20.15 -10.81 21.41
CA PRO A 73 19.74 -9.47 20.98
C PRO A 73 19.55 -9.37 19.45
N GLU A 74 20.11 -10.31 18.70
CA GLU A 74 19.99 -10.41 17.25
C GLU A 74 19.37 -11.75 16.86
N ILE A 75 18.37 -11.71 15.97
CA ILE A 75 17.67 -12.90 15.52
C ILE A 75 17.60 -12.93 13.99
N TYR A 76 17.79 -14.12 13.44
CA TYR A 76 17.69 -14.37 12.01
C TYR A 76 16.43 -15.15 11.70
N CYS A 77 15.73 -14.73 10.63
CA CYS A 77 14.59 -15.48 10.13
C CYS A 77 15.04 -16.87 9.65
N THR A 78 14.32 -17.91 10.08
CA THR A 78 14.53 -19.23 9.52
C THR A 78 13.88 -19.33 8.14
N ASP A 79 14.40 -20.19 7.26
CA ASP A 79 13.80 -20.39 5.94
C ASP A 79 12.36 -20.92 6.05
N ALA A 80 12.07 -21.73 7.07
CA ALA A 80 10.73 -22.23 7.33
C ALA A 80 9.73 -21.11 7.68
N ASP A 81 10.13 -20.12 8.50
CA ASP A 81 9.27 -18.98 8.85
C ASP A 81 9.10 -18.04 7.66
N PHE A 82 10.17 -17.82 6.90
CA PHE A 82 10.11 -17.03 5.67
C PHE A 82 9.14 -17.63 4.66
N GLU A 83 9.27 -18.92 4.36
CA GLU A 83 8.42 -19.61 3.39
C GLU A 83 6.95 -19.64 3.82
N ARG A 84 6.66 -19.91 5.10
CA ARG A 84 5.29 -19.85 5.63
C ARG A 84 4.69 -18.45 5.48
N SER A 85 5.47 -17.43 5.85
CA SER A 85 5.04 -16.03 5.73
C SER A 85 4.74 -15.67 4.28
N LEU A 86 5.61 -16.07 3.37
CA LEU A 86 5.46 -15.86 1.94
C LEU A 86 4.20 -16.55 1.41
N GLN A 87 3.97 -17.81 1.76
CA GLN A 87 2.78 -18.57 1.33
C GLN A 87 1.49 -17.93 1.82
N ILE A 88 1.44 -17.51 3.10
CA ILE A 88 0.27 -16.82 3.68
C ILE A 88 -0.03 -15.56 2.87
N VAL A 89 0.99 -14.75 2.61
CA VAL A 89 0.84 -13.46 1.93
C VAL A 89 0.46 -13.65 0.47
N LEU A 90 1.03 -14.63 -0.23
CA LEU A 90 0.66 -14.93 -1.62
C LEU A 90 -0.79 -15.41 -1.71
N CYS A 91 -1.26 -16.23 -0.77
CA CYS A 91 -2.67 -16.63 -0.70
C CYS A 91 -3.59 -15.40 -0.49
N CYS A 92 -3.24 -14.50 0.41
CA CYS A 92 -3.99 -13.25 0.63
C CYS A 92 -3.97 -12.35 -0.63
N TYR A 93 -2.88 -12.32 -1.36
CA TYR A 93 -2.78 -11.57 -2.61
C TYR A 93 -3.74 -12.10 -3.68
N GLU A 94 -3.78 -13.42 -3.88
CA GLU A 94 -4.72 -14.03 -4.83
C GLU A 94 -6.18 -13.73 -4.46
N HIS A 95 -6.53 -13.78 -3.18
CA HIS A 95 -7.86 -13.37 -2.72
C HIS A 95 -8.14 -11.89 -3.00
N SER A 96 -7.16 -11.01 -2.80
CA SER A 96 -7.30 -9.58 -3.11
C SER A 96 -7.48 -9.34 -4.61
N ARG A 97 -6.78 -10.08 -5.47
CA ARG A 97 -6.97 -10.04 -6.92
C ARG A 97 -8.38 -10.43 -7.33
N LEU A 98 -8.87 -11.54 -6.77
CA LEU A 98 -10.24 -12.02 -7.03
C LEU A 98 -11.29 -10.99 -6.59
N LEU A 99 -11.13 -10.41 -5.41
CA LEU A 99 -12.02 -9.35 -4.92
C LEU A 99 -11.97 -8.13 -5.83
N HIS A 100 -10.78 -7.69 -6.22
CA HIS A 100 -10.62 -6.53 -7.11
C HIS A 100 -11.28 -6.77 -8.48
N SER A 101 -11.13 -7.97 -9.06
CA SER A 101 -11.76 -8.32 -10.33
C SER A 101 -13.28 -8.43 -10.25
N SER A 102 -13.83 -8.73 -9.07
CA SER A 102 -15.27 -8.83 -8.84
C SER A 102 -15.93 -7.51 -8.45
N MET A 103 -15.12 -6.50 -8.07
CA MET A 103 -15.66 -5.17 -7.80
C MET A 103 -16.14 -4.52 -9.10
N PRO A 104 -17.36 -3.94 -9.09
CA PRO A 104 -17.79 -3.16 -10.25
C PRO A 104 -16.76 -2.04 -10.46
N SER A 105 -16.28 -1.91 -11.69
CA SER A 105 -15.44 -0.76 -12.08
C SER A 105 -16.07 0.50 -11.50
N PRO A 106 -15.30 1.39 -10.86
CA PRO A 106 -15.85 2.64 -10.39
C PRO A 106 -16.57 3.27 -11.59
N SER A 107 -17.89 3.14 -11.60
CA SER A 107 -18.68 3.80 -12.62
C SER A 107 -18.23 5.24 -12.55
N VAL A 108 -17.67 5.77 -13.62
CA VAL A 108 -17.40 7.20 -13.76
C VAL A 108 -18.74 7.84 -13.44
N ARG A 109 -18.91 8.26 -12.18
CA ARG A 109 -20.16 8.96 -11.79
C ARG A 109 -20.20 10.15 -12.71
N PRO A 110 -21.23 10.25 -13.56
CA PRO A 110 -21.31 11.40 -14.44
C PRO A 110 -21.17 12.64 -13.57
N LEU A 111 -20.22 13.48 -13.91
CA LEU A 111 -19.95 14.70 -13.20
C LEU A 111 -21.28 15.45 -13.08
N LYS A 112 -21.77 15.69 -11.87
CA LYS A 112 -22.91 16.56 -11.65
C LYS A 112 -22.52 17.94 -12.21
N ASN A 113 -23.16 18.38 -13.29
CA ASN A 113 -22.87 19.59 -14.03
C ASN A 113 -21.48 19.59 -14.71
N PRO A 114 -21.28 18.80 -15.79
CA PRO A 114 -20.01 18.74 -16.52
C PRO A 114 -19.61 20.10 -17.10
N ASP A 115 -20.58 20.91 -17.51
CA ASP A 115 -20.33 22.26 -18.07
C ASP A 115 -19.78 23.24 -17.03
N THR A 116 -20.29 23.21 -15.80
CA THR A 116 -19.77 24.04 -14.71
C THR A 116 -18.33 23.66 -14.36
N ILE A 117 -18.00 22.37 -14.39
CA ILE A 117 -16.63 21.90 -14.16
C ILE A 117 -15.71 22.26 -15.31
N ARG A 118 -16.18 22.16 -16.56
CA ARG A 118 -15.41 22.58 -17.74
C ARG A 118 -15.10 24.06 -17.69
N ASN A 119 -16.08 24.90 -17.38
CA ASN A 119 -15.91 26.34 -17.25
C ASN A 119 -14.94 26.70 -16.12
N PHE A 120 -15.05 26.03 -14.98
CA PHE A 120 -14.10 26.17 -13.87
C PHE A 120 -12.67 25.86 -14.28
N VAL A 121 -12.44 24.74 -15.01
CA VAL A 121 -11.11 24.35 -15.49
C VAL A 121 -10.57 25.34 -16.52
N GLN A 122 -11.42 25.86 -17.41
CA GLN A 122 -11.03 26.84 -18.43
C GLN A 122 -10.65 28.22 -17.84
N GLU A 123 -11.22 28.59 -16.69
CA GLU A 123 -10.87 29.84 -15.99
C GLU A 123 -9.59 29.71 -15.16
N LEU A 124 -9.06 28.52 -14.95
CA LEU A 124 -7.81 28.34 -14.24
C LEU A 124 -6.61 28.71 -15.14
N PRO A 125 -5.65 29.48 -14.65
CA PRO A 125 -4.41 29.76 -15.38
C PRO A 125 -3.57 28.48 -15.51
N ASN A 126 -2.70 28.41 -16.52
CA ASN A 126 -1.82 27.25 -16.77
C ASN A 126 -0.94 26.88 -15.54
N HIS A 127 -0.63 27.86 -14.70
CA HIS A 127 0.02 27.63 -13.40
C HIS A 127 -0.84 28.28 -12.31
N PHE A 128 -1.36 27.48 -11.40
CA PHE A 128 -2.25 27.97 -10.34
C PHE A 128 -1.81 27.47 -8.96
N MET A 129 -1.91 28.38 -7.98
CA MET A 129 -1.75 28.08 -6.56
C MET A 129 -3.14 27.79 -5.95
N THR A 130 -3.15 27.06 -4.83
CA THR A 130 -4.36 26.67 -4.11
C THR A 130 -5.32 27.83 -3.84
N ASP A 131 -4.80 29.03 -3.46
CA ASP A 131 -5.62 30.20 -3.17
C ASP A 131 -6.37 30.71 -4.40
N LYS A 132 -5.73 30.73 -5.57
CA LYS A 132 -6.39 31.11 -6.83
C LYS A 132 -7.46 30.09 -7.23
N THR A 133 -7.19 28.82 -7.03
CA THR A 133 -8.13 27.74 -7.32
C THR A 133 -9.38 27.86 -6.44
N ILE A 134 -9.22 28.22 -5.17
CA ILE A 134 -10.33 28.46 -4.24
C ILE A 134 -11.15 29.68 -4.68
N GLN A 135 -10.49 30.78 -5.09
CA GLN A 135 -11.18 31.99 -5.56
C GLN A 135 -12.01 31.73 -6.83
N VAL A 136 -11.45 31.02 -7.81
CA VAL A 136 -12.17 30.63 -9.04
C VAL A 136 -13.28 29.64 -8.68
N GLY A 137 -13.04 28.69 -7.79
CA GLY A 137 -14.05 27.74 -7.33
C GLY A 137 -15.26 28.40 -6.67
N ALA A 138 -15.05 29.46 -5.90
CA ALA A 138 -16.14 30.23 -5.28
C ALA A 138 -17.07 30.89 -6.31
N LYS A 139 -16.56 31.32 -7.48
CA LYS A 139 -17.39 31.87 -8.58
C LYS A 139 -18.34 30.83 -9.18
N HIS A 140 -17.99 29.55 -9.09
CA HIS A 140 -18.77 28.41 -9.61
C HIS A 140 -19.54 27.65 -8.53
N ASP A 141 -19.76 28.23 -7.35
CA ASP A 141 -20.40 27.60 -6.18
C ASP A 141 -19.73 26.31 -5.70
N PHE A 142 -18.41 26.22 -5.89
CA PHE A 142 -17.64 25.12 -5.36
C PHE A 142 -17.11 25.42 -3.96
N ASN A 143 -17.40 24.56 -3.00
CA ASN A 143 -16.79 24.65 -1.68
C ASN A 143 -15.34 24.15 -1.71
N ILE A 144 -14.54 24.54 -0.72
CA ILE A 144 -13.10 24.20 -0.61
C ILE A 144 -12.85 22.70 -0.76
N ARG A 145 -13.68 21.84 -0.15
CA ARG A 145 -13.55 20.37 -0.25
C ARG A 145 -13.74 19.86 -1.68
N LYS A 146 -14.61 20.50 -2.45
CA LYS A 146 -14.91 20.12 -3.83
C LYS A 146 -13.77 20.57 -4.76
N VAL A 147 -13.22 21.75 -4.51
CA VAL A 147 -12.04 22.27 -5.23
C VAL A 147 -10.82 21.39 -5.00
N THR A 148 -10.49 21.06 -3.76
CA THR A 148 -9.36 20.18 -3.42
C THR A 148 -9.50 18.79 -4.05
N ARG A 149 -10.72 18.24 -4.10
CA ARG A 149 -10.97 16.94 -4.73
C ARG A 149 -10.77 16.99 -6.26
N LEU A 150 -11.19 18.08 -6.92
CA LEU A 150 -10.94 18.28 -8.36
C LEU A 150 -9.45 18.51 -8.66
N GLN A 151 -8.74 19.23 -7.80
CA GLN A 151 -7.31 19.46 -7.93
C GLN A 151 -6.50 18.14 -7.90
N ASN A 152 -6.86 17.24 -6.98
CA ASN A 152 -6.22 15.92 -6.86
C ASN A 152 -6.53 14.96 -8.05
N HIS A 153 -7.50 15.29 -8.89
CA HIS A 153 -7.80 14.53 -10.12
C HIS A 153 -7.11 15.12 -11.36
N LEU A 154 -6.56 16.33 -11.26
CA LEU A 154 -5.90 17.04 -12.37
C LEU A 154 -4.36 16.97 -12.28
N THR A 155 -3.82 16.50 -11.14
CA THR A 155 -2.40 16.22 -10.91
C THR A 155 -2.10 14.74 -11.04
#